data_ed23aeb605c06d4f1d23c855196beef0
#
_entry.id   ed23aeb605c06d4f1d23c855196beef0
#
_cell.length_a   1.000
_cell.length_b   1.000
_cell.length_c   1.000
_cell.angle_alpha   90.00
_cell.angle_beta   90.00
_cell.angle_gamma   90.00
#
_symmetry.space_group_name_H-M   'P 1'
#
loop_
_entity.id
_entity.type
_entity.pdbx_description
1 polymer ?
#
loop_
_entity_poly.entity_id
_entity_poly.type
_entity_poly.pdbx_seq_one_letter_code
_entity_poly.pdbx_strand_id
1 'polypeptide(L)'
;MNDNRKSERPAGIKLIASVNGVAALLHLLFWIMAFIRLPALSVQETAMEKINLATTYGFGIADIIWSVPLLLTGCIGLWQKKFAGWLGAYLANGLYWYSFTVILVRDLSAQAIAPGTMLFLPFALFAFWAAYYLWQVRLSFNR
;
A
#
# COMPACT_ATOMS: atom_id res chain seq x y z
N MET A 1 -9.51 10.89 40.99
CA MET A 1 -10.28 10.58 39.76
C MET A 1 -9.27 10.19 38.69
N ASN A 2 -9.32 8.91 38.25
CA ASN A 2 -8.25 8.28 37.47
C ASN A 2 -8.14 8.83 36.04
N ASP A 3 -7.06 9.54 35.74
CA ASP A 3 -6.73 10.16 34.43
C ASP A 3 -6.17 9.14 33.40
N ASN A 4 -6.35 7.84 33.65
CA ASN A 4 -5.86 6.76 32.79
C ASN A 4 -6.62 6.58 31.46
N ARG A 5 -7.72 7.31 31.22
CA ARG A 5 -8.48 7.21 29.97
C ARG A 5 -7.88 7.98 28.79
N LYS A 6 -6.87 8.84 29.02
CA LYS A 6 -6.27 9.69 27.96
C LYS A 6 -5.20 9.01 27.12
N SER A 7 -4.76 7.80 27.45
CA SER A 7 -3.62 7.17 26.76
C SER A 7 -3.99 6.06 25.77
N GLU A 8 -5.22 5.56 25.79
CA GLU A 8 -5.60 4.48 24.89
C GLU A 8 -5.75 4.96 23.45
N ARG A 9 -5.09 4.23 22.54
CA ARG A 9 -5.24 4.49 21.09
C ARG A 9 -6.61 3.99 20.64
N PRO A 10 -7.37 4.78 19.86
CA PRO A 10 -8.62 4.31 19.26
C PRO A 10 -8.41 3.00 18.47
N ALA A 11 -9.35 2.08 18.56
CA ALA A 11 -9.25 0.76 17.89
C ALA A 11 -8.98 0.88 16.39
N GLY A 12 -9.59 1.88 15.71
CA GLY A 12 -9.36 2.13 14.29
C GLY A 12 -7.90 2.49 13.97
N ILE A 13 -7.23 3.27 14.83
CA ILE A 13 -5.80 3.59 14.66
C ILE A 13 -4.95 2.32 14.76
N LYS A 14 -5.22 1.47 15.77
CA LYS A 14 -4.50 0.20 15.93
C LYS A 14 -4.70 -0.70 14.71
N LEU A 15 -5.93 -0.80 14.22
CA LEU A 15 -6.27 -1.62 13.05
C LEU A 15 -5.54 -1.12 11.79
N ILE A 16 -5.61 0.19 11.50
CA ILE A 16 -4.93 0.77 10.32
C ILE A 16 -3.42 0.57 10.43
N ALA A 17 -2.82 0.81 11.59
CA ALA A 17 -1.39 0.61 11.80
C ALA A 17 -0.99 -0.86 11.56
N SER A 18 -1.76 -1.82 12.08
CA SER A 18 -1.50 -3.25 11.89
C SER A 18 -1.64 -3.67 10.43
N VAL A 19 -2.71 -3.23 9.75
CA VAL A 19 -2.91 -3.52 8.32
C VAL A 19 -1.78 -2.93 7.48
N ASN A 20 -1.34 -1.70 7.75
CA ASN A 20 -0.20 -1.09 7.06
C ASN A 20 1.09 -1.91 7.25
N GLY A 21 1.35 -2.42 8.46
CA GLY A 21 2.52 -3.25 8.71
C GLY A 21 2.48 -4.58 7.95
N VAL A 22 1.34 -5.26 7.98
CA VAL A 22 1.13 -6.50 7.21
C VAL A 22 1.25 -6.23 5.71
N ALA A 23 0.63 -5.17 5.23
CA ALA A 23 0.67 -4.80 3.83
C ALA A 23 2.09 -4.47 3.35
N ALA A 24 2.89 -3.75 4.15
CA ALA A 24 4.29 -3.46 3.84
C ALA A 24 5.11 -4.76 3.67
N LEU A 25 4.92 -5.72 4.59
CA LEU A 25 5.58 -7.01 4.51
C LEU A 25 5.16 -7.80 3.27
N LEU A 26 3.86 -7.87 2.99
CA LEU A 26 3.33 -8.58 1.83
C LEU A 26 3.81 -7.94 0.51
N HIS A 27 3.84 -6.61 0.42
CA HIS A 27 4.38 -5.90 -0.74
C HIS A 27 5.85 -6.24 -0.98
N LEU A 28 6.66 -6.17 0.07
CA LEU A 28 8.08 -6.47 -0.03
C LEU A 28 8.31 -7.91 -0.49
N LEU A 29 7.65 -8.87 0.15
CA LEU A 29 7.76 -10.29 -0.21
C LEU A 29 7.28 -10.56 -1.64
N PHE A 30 6.15 -9.95 -2.04
CA PHE A 30 5.63 -10.10 -3.40
C PHE A 30 6.65 -9.63 -4.44
N TRP A 31 7.23 -8.43 -4.28
CA TRP A 31 8.17 -7.91 -5.25
C TRP A 31 9.52 -8.63 -5.24
N ILE A 32 10.01 -9.08 -4.08
CA ILE A 32 11.20 -9.96 -4.02
C ILE A 32 10.94 -11.24 -4.83
N MET A 33 9.81 -11.90 -4.62
CA MET A 33 9.46 -13.12 -5.36
C MET A 33 9.24 -12.84 -6.86
N ALA A 34 8.61 -11.72 -7.19
CA ALA A 34 8.39 -11.32 -8.58
C ALA A 34 9.73 -11.09 -9.30
N PHE A 35 10.64 -10.32 -8.72
CA PHE A 35 11.97 -10.06 -9.33
C PHE A 35 12.82 -11.32 -9.52
N ILE A 36 12.71 -12.31 -8.63
CA ILE A 36 13.40 -13.60 -8.81
C ILE A 36 12.84 -14.38 -10.02
N ARG A 37 11.55 -14.20 -10.33
CA ARG A 37 10.85 -14.95 -11.39
C ARG A 37 10.78 -14.21 -12.73
N LEU A 38 10.94 -12.90 -12.73
CA LEU A 38 10.89 -12.11 -13.95
C LEU A 38 12.12 -12.42 -14.83
N PRO A 39 11.93 -12.61 -16.16
CA PRO A 39 13.02 -12.80 -17.07
C PRO A 39 13.87 -11.53 -17.19
N ALA A 40 15.13 -11.68 -17.60
CA ALA A 40 15.97 -10.51 -17.87
C ALA A 40 15.46 -9.74 -19.10
N LEU A 41 15.57 -8.40 -19.08
CA LEU A 41 15.17 -7.55 -20.20
C LEU A 41 15.90 -7.85 -21.51
N SER A 42 17.12 -8.39 -21.40
CA SER A 42 17.95 -8.76 -22.56
C SER A 42 17.43 -9.98 -23.33
N VAL A 43 16.57 -10.79 -22.72
CA VAL A 43 16.05 -12.03 -23.33
C VAL A 43 14.82 -11.77 -24.20
N GLN A 44 14.21 -10.58 -24.10
CA GLN A 44 13.01 -10.26 -24.87
C GLN A 44 13.33 -9.96 -26.34
N GLU A 45 12.58 -10.58 -27.26
CA GLU A 45 12.84 -10.48 -28.70
C GLU A 45 12.24 -9.22 -29.31
N THR A 46 11.05 -8.80 -28.83
CA THR A 46 10.34 -7.65 -29.38
C THR A 46 10.45 -6.41 -28.50
N ALA A 47 10.35 -5.22 -29.13
CA ALA A 47 10.33 -3.96 -28.41
C ALA A 47 9.13 -3.87 -27.45
N MET A 48 7.97 -4.44 -27.83
CA MET A 48 6.77 -4.41 -27.00
C MET A 48 6.92 -5.27 -25.75
N GLU A 49 7.51 -6.46 -25.85
CA GLU A 49 7.81 -7.32 -24.71
C GLU A 49 8.78 -6.64 -23.73
N LYS A 50 9.82 -5.97 -24.26
CA LYS A 50 10.75 -5.19 -23.45
C LYS A 50 10.04 -4.06 -22.69
N ILE A 51 9.15 -3.32 -23.36
CA ILE A 51 8.38 -2.24 -22.73
C ILE A 51 7.47 -2.79 -21.62
N ASN A 52 6.74 -3.87 -21.88
CA ASN A 52 5.84 -4.47 -20.90
C ASN A 52 6.61 -4.98 -19.67
N LEU A 53 7.74 -5.64 -19.90
CA LEU A 53 8.58 -6.15 -18.83
C LEU A 53 9.24 -5.00 -18.05
N ALA A 54 9.77 -3.98 -18.72
CA ALA A 54 10.35 -2.80 -18.09
C ALA A 54 9.31 -2.04 -17.26
N THR A 55 8.06 -1.95 -17.73
CA THR A 55 6.95 -1.36 -16.98
C THR A 55 6.69 -2.14 -15.69
N THR A 56 6.70 -3.47 -15.75
CA THR A 56 6.55 -4.32 -14.55
C THR A 56 7.68 -4.10 -13.55
N TYR A 57 8.95 -4.05 -14.02
CA TYR A 57 10.09 -3.70 -13.17
C TYR A 57 9.93 -2.31 -12.55
N GLY A 58 9.49 -1.32 -13.36
CA GLY A 58 9.26 0.05 -12.90
C GLY A 58 8.23 0.13 -11.78
N PHE A 59 7.11 -0.58 -11.90
CA PHE A 59 6.11 -0.68 -10.82
C PHE A 59 6.69 -1.30 -9.55
N GLY A 60 7.45 -2.40 -9.67
CA GLY A 60 8.06 -3.04 -8.52
C GLY A 60 9.06 -2.15 -7.78
N ILE A 61 9.91 -1.45 -8.52
CA ILE A 61 10.86 -0.50 -7.95
C ILE A 61 10.12 0.67 -7.28
N ALA A 62 9.09 1.22 -7.95
CA ALA A 62 8.29 2.30 -7.37
C ALA A 62 7.57 1.88 -6.09
N ASP A 63 7.02 0.67 -6.03
CA ASP A 63 6.38 0.15 -4.83
C ASP A 63 7.38 -0.04 -3.68
N ILE A 64 8.58 -0.54 -3.93
CA ILE A 64 9.63 -0.68 -2.92
C ILE A 64 10.09 0.68 -2.40
N ILE A 65 10.23 1.68 -3.29
CA ILE A 65 10.73 3.00 -2.93
C ILE A 65 9.66 3.87 -2.25
N TRP A 66 8.40 3.75 -2.65
CA TRP A 66 7.31 4.62 -2.17
C TRP A 66 6.30 3.91 -1.30
N SER A 67 5.70 2.81 -1.78
CA SER A 67 4.60 2.15 -1.06
C SER A 67 5.07 1.53 0.25
N VAL A 68 6.18 0.78 0.23
CA VAL A 68 6.69 0.12 1.44
C VAL A 68 7.12 1.13 2.51
N PRO A 69 7.91 2.18 2.23
CA PRO A 69 8.25 3.19 3.24
C PRO A 69 7.05 3.95 3.78
N LEU A 70 6.07 4.29 2.94
CA LEU A 70 4.85 4.98 3.40
C LEU A 70 4.01 4.09 4.31
N LEU A 71 3.86 2.81 3.99
CA LEU A 71 3.17 1.84 4.82
C LEU A 71 3.89 1.62 6.16
N LEU A 72 5.22 1.50 6.17
CA LEU A 72 6.01 1.39 7.39
C LEU A 72 5.93 2.67 8.24
N THR A 73 6.04 3.84 7.62
CA THR A 73 5.87 5.12 8.30
C THR A 73 4.46 5.23 8.89
N GLY A 74 3.44 4.82 8.14
CA GLY A 74 2.06 4.75 8.60
C GLY A 74 1.91 3.80 9.78
N CYS A 75 2.45 2.59 9.69
CA CYS A 75 2.42 1.61 10.76
C CYS A 75 3.06 2.17 12.05
N ILE A 76 4.35 2.48 12.00
CA ILE A 76 5.14 2.89 13.16
C ILE A 76 4.64 4.23 13.72
N GLY A 77 4.40 5.21 12.84
CA GLY A 77 4.02 6.54 13.24
C GLY A 77 2.62 6.64 13.83
N LEU A 78 1.65 5.84 13.34
CA LEU A 78 0.32 5.73 13.98
C LEU A 78 0.42 5.08 15.36
N TRP A 79 1.26 4.05 15.52
CA TRP A 79 1.56 3.49 16.84
C TRP A 79 2.19 4.51 17.79
N GLN A 80 2.98 5.45 17.28
CA GLN A 80 3.62 6.51 18.07
C GLN A 80 2.75 7.79 18.19
N LYS A 81 1.57 7.83 17.58
CA LYS A 81 0.69 9.02 17.50
C LYS A 81 1.39 10.24 16.87
N LYS A 82 2.30 10.00 15.91
CA LYS A 82 3.03 11.06 15.22
C LYS A 82 2.28 11.52 13.95
N PHE A 83 2.33 12.82 13.66
CA PHE A 83 1.76 13.38 12.44
C PHE A 83 2.32 12.70 11.16
N ALA A 84 3.62 12.42 11.13
CA ALA A 84 4.24 11.69 10.01
C ALA A 84 3.60 10.31 9.77
N GLY A 85 3.18 9.61 10.84
CA GLY A 85 2.45 8.35 10.72
C GLY A 85 1.05 8.50 10.11
N TRP A 86 0.33 9.54 10.53
CA TRP A 86 -0.96 9.89 9.93
C TRP A 86 -0.80 10.21 8.44
N LEU A 87 0.17 11.07 8.10
CA LEU A 87 0.45 11.47 6.72
C LEU A 87 0.89 10.26 5.86
N GLY A 88 1.83 9.45 6.36
CA GLY A 88 2.29 8.25 5.66
C GLY A 88 1.16 7.26 5.37
N ALA A 89 0.31 6.98 6.37
CA ALA A 89 -0.85 6.12 6.18
C ALA A 89 -1.87 6.71 5.19
N TYR A 90 -2.08 8.03 5.23
CA TYR A 90 -3.01 8.70 4.31
C TYR A 90 -2.52 8.66 2.86
N LEU A 91 -1.23 8.91 2.64
CA LEU A 91 -0.59 8.81 1.32
C LEU A 91 -0.56 7.37 0.79
N ALA A 92 -0.29 6.39 1.66
CA ALA A 92 -0.33 4.98 1.30
C ALA A 92 -1.72 4.56 0.78
N ASN A 93 -2.81 5.07 1.38
CA ASN A 93 -4.16 4.82 0.88
C ASN A 93 -4.37 5.38 -0.55
N GLY A 94 -3.81 6.55 -0.86
CA GLY A 94 -3.84 7.12 -2.21
C GLY A 94 -3.10 6.24 -3.22
N LEU A 95 -1.94 5.68 -2.85
CA LEU A 95 -1.21 4.74 -3.69
C LEU A 95 -1.99 3.44 -3.91
N TYR A 96 -2.72 2.92 -2.91
CA TYR A 96 -3.61 1.77 -3.09
C TYR A 96 -4.68 2.01 -4.15
N TRP A 97 -5.33 3.16 -4.13
CA TRP A 97 -6.35 3.49 -5.13
C TRP A 97 -5.76 3.63 -6.52
N TYR A 98 -4.62 4.32 -6.63
CA TYR A 98 -3.90 4.44 -7.89
C TYR A 98 -3.53 3.06 -8.46
N SER A 99 -2.84 2.24 -7.68
CA SER A 99 -2.40 0.91 -8.11
C SER A 99 -3.59 0.01 -8.44
N PHE A 100 -4.64 0.02 -7.62
CA PHE A 100 -5.85 -0.76 -7.87
C PHE A 100 -6.53 -0.34 -9.19
N THR A 101 -6.61 0.96 -9.46
CA THR A 101 -7.19 1.46 -10.71
C THR A 101 -6.38 0.97 -11.92
N VAL A 102 -5.05 1.05 -11.86
CA VAL A 102 -4.18 0.58 -12.96
C VAL A 102 -4.36 -0.91 -13.22
N ILE A 103 -4.32 -1.76 -12.17
CA ILE A 103 -4.48 -3.21 -12.34
C ILE A 103 -5.89 -3.58 -12.78
N LEU A 104 -6.93 -2.88 -12.31
CA LEU A 104 -8.31 -3.12 -12.70
C LEU A 104 -8.54 -2.78 -14.19
N VAL A 105 -8.05 -1.63 -14.65
CA VAL A 105 -8.13 -1.24 -16.07
C VAL A 105 -7.40 -2.24 -16.95
N ARG A 106 -6.20 -2.70 -16.53
CA ARG A 106 -5.47 -3.75 -17.25
C ARG A 106 -6.29 -5.03 -17.39
N ASP A 107 -6.85 -5.52 -16.29
CA ASP A 107 -7.59 -6.78 -16.25
C ASP A 107 -8.88 -6.71 -17.07
N LEU A 108 -9.61 -5.59 -16.97
CA LEU A 108 -10.80 -5.35 -17.80
C LEU A 108 -10.47 -5.28 -19.29
N SER A 109 -9.36 -4.63 -19.65
CA SER A 109 -8.90 -4.56 -21.04
C SER A 109 -8.44 -5.91 -21.58
N ALA A 110 -7.87 -6.76 -20.72
CA ALA A 110 -7.47 -8.12 -21.04
C ALA A 110 -8.62 -9.12 -20.99
N GLN A 111 -9.82 -8.72 -20.55
CA GLN A 111 -10.99 -9.59 -20.30
C GLN A 111 -10.64 -10.77 -19.38
N ALA A 112 -9.69 -10.59 -18.47
CA ALA A 112 -9.22 -11.63 -17.54
C ALA A 112 -8.81 -10.98 -16.22
N ILE A 113 -9.35 -11.52 -15.12
CA ILE A 113 -9.02 -11.02 -13.78
C ILE A 113 -7.83 -11.82 -13.24
N ALA A 114 -6.73 -11.13 -12.99
CA ALA A 114 -5.54 -11.75 -12.41
C ALA A 114 -5.77 -12.09 -10.91
N PRO A 115 -5.19 -13.20 -10.41
CA PRO A 115 -5.27 -13.54 -8.99
C PRO A 115 -4.77 -12.42 -8.05
N GLY A 116 -3.78 -11.65 -8.50
CA GLY A 116 -3.27 -10.50 -7.75
C GLY A 116 -4.32 -9.41 -7.56
N THR A 117 -5.19 -9.17 -8.53
CA THR A 117 -6.27 -8.19 -8.43
C THR A 117 -7.30 -8.59 -7.38
N MET A 118 -7.65 -9.88 -7.32
CA MET A 118 -8.53 -10.41 -6.27
C MET A 118 -7.92 -10.27 -4.88
N LEU A 119 -6.61 -10.53 -4.75
CA LEU A 119 -5.89 -10.35 -3.49
C LEU A 119 -5.82 -8.87 -3.07
N PHE A 120 -5.70 -7.96 -4.04
CA PHE A 120 -5.56 -6.53 -3.78
C PHE A 120 -6.89 -5.84 -3.42
N LEU A 121 -8.01 -6.35 -3.91
CA LEU A 121 -9.34 -5.76 -3.73
C LEU A 121 -9.71 -5.50 -2.26
N PRO A 122 -9.54 -6.43 -1.30
CA PRO A 122 -9.83 -6.17 0.11
C PRO A 122 -9.03 -4.99 0.68
N PHE A 123 -7.77 -4.86 0.30
CA PHE A 123 -6.92 -3.73 0.75
C PHE A 123 -7.38 -2.41 0.15
N ALA A 124 -7.78 -2.39 -1.12
CA ALA A 124 -8.31 -1.20 -1.76
C ALA A 124 -9.62 -0.73 -1.11
N LEU A 125 -10.52 -1.66 -0.80
CA LEU A 125 -11.77 -1.36 -0.07
C LEU A 125 -11.48 -0.86 1.36
N PHE A 126 -10.56 -1.53 2.05
CA PHE A 126 -10.12 -1.10 3.39
C PHE A 126 -9.53 0.32 3.35
N ALA A 127 -8.78 0.68 2.31
CA ALA A 127 -8.16 1.98 2.15
C ALA A 127 -9.20 3.12 2.09
N PHE A 128 -10.40 2.92 1.54
CA PHE A 128 -11.48 3.90 1.58
C PHE A 128 -11.94 4.18 3.01
N TRP A 129 -12.22 3.13 3.77
CA TRP A 129 -12.59 3.27 5.17
C TRP A 129 -11.45 3.90 5.98
N ALA A 130 -10.22 3.46 5.78
CA ALA A 130 -9.05 3.97 6.49
C ALA A 130 -8.82 5.45 6.23
N ALA A 131 -8.92 5.92 4.97
CA ALA A 131 -8.78 7.32 4.62
C ALA A 131 -9.86 8.17 5.29
N TYR A 132 -11.13 7.73 5.23
CA TYR A 132 -12.23 8.42 5.89
C TYR A 132 -12.01 8.52 7.41
N TYR A 133 -11.63 7.40 8.04
CA TYR A 133 -11.37 7.37 9.47
C TYR A 133 -10.18 8.27 9.87
N LEU A 134 -9.07 8.20 9.14
CA LEU A 134 -7.89 9.04 9.37
C LEU A 134 -8.23 10.52 9.21
N TRP A 135 -9.09 10.88 8.26
CA TRP A 135 -9.56 12.25 8.10
C TRP A 135 -10.34 12.73 9.32
N GLN A 136 -11.21 11.91 9.89
CA GLN A 136 -11.98 12.28 11.10
C GLN A 136 -11.09 12.52 12.31
N VAL A 137 -10.03 11.70 12.48
CA VAL A 137 -9.14 11.77 13.65
C VAL A 137 -7.91 12.67 13.45
N ARG A 138 -7.81 13.39 12.32
CA ARG A 138 -6.62 14.16 11.93
C ARG A 138 -6.13 15.15 13.00
N LEU A 139 -7.04 15.79 13.71
CA LEU A 139 -6.70 16.77 14.76
C LEU A 139 -6.00 16.14 15.97
N SER A 140 -6.11 14.84 16.16
CA SER A 140 -5.42 14.11 17.23
C SER A 140 -3.91 13.97 16.98
N PHE A 141 -3.44 14.27 15.77
CA PHE A 141 -2.03 14.16 15.35
C PHE A 141 -1.34 15.53 15.18
N ASN A 142 -2.05 16.64 15.36
CA ASN A 142 -1.51 17.99 15.21
C ASN A 142 -0.86 18.54 16.50
N ARG A 143 -0.28 17.66 17.33
CA ARG A 143 0.42 18.05 18.56
C ARG A 143 1.91 17.81 18.45
#